data_50731d62a0b32d6ad870e063d7f512f6
#
_entry.id   50731d62a0b32d6ad870e063d7f512f6
#
_cell.length_a   1.000
_cell.length_b   1.000
_cell.length_c   1.000
_cell.angle_alpha   90.00
_cell.angle_beta   90.00
_cell.angle_gamma   90.00
#
_symmetry.space_group_name_H-M   'P 1'
#
loop_
_entity.id
_entity.type
_entity.pdbx_description
1 polymer ?
#
loop_
_entity_poly.entity_id
_entity_poly.type
_entity_poly.pdbx_seq_one_letter_code
_entity_poly.pdbx_strand_id
1 'polypeptide(L)'
;MTAEIVPGLRALGMNEYEASVYSTLVGLQKATARDIHEMSGVPRGRIYEILNDLARRGFVGVEEGSPASYYILDIDVVFDRLKDDYVRSLDETREALKSLSVKPRLPPVSFFILRSGWAIENHISSLFRRVKKSMVILCYNPDFLRKYYTIIKPLERKIDLYVVVRRREEYADIRLPIYEARGTVIELLEARPVNGSVMEGLRSDECAILVDGRDFLAITTAGSGRHAVIGSDMPLINYLQKTIVERLGEA
;
A
#
# COMPACT_ATOMS: atom_id res chain seq x y z
N MET A 1 -10.89 -26.78 16.23
CA MET A 1 -10.00 -25.84 16.95
C MET A 1 -8.57 -25.85 16.39
N THR A 2 -7.88 -27.00 16.27
CA THR A 2 -6.50 -27.03 15.74
C THR A 2 -6.39 -26.60 14.27
N ALA A 3 -7.39 -26.90 13.44
CA ALA A 3 -7.39 -26.56 12.01
C ALA A 3 -7.42 -25.05 11.70
N GLU A 4 -7.93 -24.23 12.60
CA GLU A 4 -8.02 -22.76 12.43
C GLU A 4 -6.75 -22.04 12.89
N ILE A 5 -5.98 -22.63 13.80
CA ILE A 5 -4.77 -22.05 14.38
C ILE A 5 -3.56 -22.27 13.45
N VAL A 6 -3.47 -23.43 12.78
CA VAL A 6 -2.34 -23.79 11.91
C VAL A 6 -2.08 -22.77 10.80
N PRO A 7 -3.09 -22.25 10.05
CA PRO A 7 -2.84 -21.20 9.05
C PRO A 7 -2.24 -19.91 9.65
N GLY A 8 -2.67 -19.52 10.85
CA GLY A 8 -2.11 -18.35 11.55
C GLY A 8 -0.64 -18.56 11.92
N LEU A 9 -0.28 -19.71 12.49
CA LEU A 9 1.10 -20.06 12.85
C LEU A 9 1.99 -20.17 11.60
N ARG A 10 1.46 -20.66 10.49
CA ARG A 10 2.19 -20.68 9.21
C ARG A 10 2.48 -19.28 8.68
N ALA A 11 1.56 -18.34 8.84
CA ALA A 11 1.79 -16.93 8.48
C ALA A 11 2.91 -16.29 9.33
N LEU A 12 3.18 -16.82 10.53
CA LEU A 12 4.29 -16.44 11.40
C LEU A 12 5.61 -17.20 11.08
N GLY A 13 5.65 -17.93 9.96
CA GLY A 13 6.85 -18.62 9.49
C GLY A 13 7.07 -20.02 10.06
N MET A 14 6.07 -20.62 10.67
CA MET A 14 6.12 -22.05 11.05
C MET A 14 5.75 -22.93 9.85
N ASN A 15 6.44 -24.04 9.69
CA ASN A 15 5.98 -25.07 8.77
C ASN A 15 4.81 -25.86 9.38
N GLU A 16 4.21 -26.75 8.60
CA GLU A 16 2.99 -27.49 9.02
C GLU A 16 3.24 -28.38 10.24
N TYR A 17 4.40 -29.05 10.30
CA TYR A 17 4.75 -29.89 11.44
C TYR A 17 5.06 -29.07 12.71
N GLU A 18 5.77 -27.95 12.56
CA GLU A 18 6.02 -27.02 13.68
C GLU A 18 4.71 -26.48 14.25
N ALA A 19 3.80 -26.02 13.38
CA ALA A 19 2.50 -25.53 13.79
C ALA A 19 1.67 -26.62 14.49
N SER A 20 1.71 -27.87 14.01
CA SER A 20 1.03 -29.00 14.64
C SER A 20 1.63 -29.34 16.02
N VAL A 21 2.95 -29.42 16.13
CA VAL A 21 3.66 -29.67 17.40
C VAL A 21 3.38 -28.56 18.42
N TYR A 22 3.50 -27.31 18.00
CA TYR A 22 3.26 -26.17 18.89
C TYR A 22 1.81 -26.11 19.38
N SER A 23 0.83 -26.25 18.48
CA SER A 23 -0.59 -26.25 18.87
C SER A 23 -0.96 -27.41 19.78
N THR A 24 -0.35 -28.59 19.58
CA THR A 24 -0.51 -29.73 20.47
C THR A 24 0.06 -29.43 21.86
N LEU A 25 1.26 -28.85 21.93
CA LEU A 25 1.87 -28.54 23.22
C LEU A 25 1.12 -27.40 23.94
N VAL A 26 0.53 -26.42 23.22
CA VAL A 26 -0.38 -25.42 23.81
C VAL A 26 -1.56 -26.09 24.50
N GLY A 27 -2.14 -27.11 23.89
CA GLY A 27 -3.24 -27.90 24.51
C GLY A 27 -2.82 -28.69 25.75
N LEU A 28 -1.58 -29.20 25.76
CA LEU A 28 -1.04 -30.03 26.87
C LEU A 28 -0.37 -29.20 27.97
N GLN A 29 0.00 -27.93 27.68
CA GLN A 29 0.75 -27.03 28.54
C GLN A 29 2.18 -27.52 28.84
N LYS A 30 2.38 -28.79 29.18
CA LYS A 30 3.65 -29.47 29.40
C LYS A 30 3.56 -30.91 28.98
N ALA A 31 4.54 -31.41 28.22
CA ALA A 31 4.53 -32.80 27.76
C ALA A 31 5.95 -33.28 27.40
N THR A 32 6.12 -34.59 27.33
CA THR A 32 7.33 -35.20 26.75
C THR A 32 7.24 -35.26 25.23
N ALA A 33 8.37 -35.43 24.57
CA ALA A 33 8.42 -35.63 23.10
C ALA A 33 7.56 -36.81 22.63
N ARG A 34 7.39 -37.81 23.47
CA ARG A 34 6.53 -38.98 23.19
C ARG A 34 5.05 -38.58 23.17
N ASP A 35 4.59 -37.88 24.20
CA ASP A 35 3.19 -37.44 24.31
C ASP A 35 2.80 -36.53 23.13
N ILE A 36 3.70 -35.63 22.77
CA ILE A 36 3.51 -34.71 21.62
C ILE A 36 3.44 -35.49 20.31
N HIS A 37 4.31 -36.52 20.13
CA HIS A 37 4.24 -37.41 18.96
C HIS A 37 2.89 -38.13 18.85
N GLU A 38 2.45 -38.73 19.95
CA GLU A 38 1.20 -39.50 19.98
C GLU A 38 -0.02 -38.62 19.65
N MET A 39 -0.03 -37.36 20.09
CA MET A 39 -1.16 -36.45 19.89
C MET A 39 -1.09 -35.63 18.62
N SER A 40 0.09 -35.23 18.16
CA SER A 40 0.27 -34.39 16.95
C SER A 40 0.24 -35.17 15.64
N GLY A 41 0.50 -36.49 15.71
CA GLY A 41 0.67 -37.34 14.53
C GLY A 41 1.94 -37.08 13.74
N VAL A 42 2.81 -36.17 14.21
CA VAL A 42 4.08 -35.84 13.55
C VAL A 42 5.09 -36.98 13.76
N PRO A 43 5.83 -37.44 12.72
CA PRO A 43 6.76 -38.56 12.85
C PRO A 43 7.78 -38.39 13.98
N ARG A 44 7.97 -39.39 14.80
CA ARG A 44 8.84 -39.35 15.99
C ARG A 44 10.24 -38.84 15.73
N GLY A 45 10.83 -39.18 14.57
CA GLY A 45 12.18 -38.72 14.18
C GLY A 45 12.27 -37.21 13.94
N ARG A 46 11.13 -36.54 13.74
CA ARG A 46 11.07 -35.07 13.54
C ARG A 46 10.79 -34.29 14.81
N ILE A 47 10.15 -34.91 15.81
CA ILE A 47 9.67 -34.23 17.02
C ILE A 47 10.80 -33.53 17.77
N TYR A 48 11.92 -34.17 17.99
CA TYR A 48 13.05 -33.61 18.73
C TYR A 48 13.69 -32.42 18.00
N GLU A 49 13.82 -32.53 16.68
CA GLU A 49 14.35 -31.43 15.85
C GLU A 49 13.45 -30.19 15.94
N ILE A 50 12.12 -30.42 15.79
CA ILE A 50 11.10 -29.36 15.84
C ILE A 50 11.06 -28.71 17.23
N LEU A 51 11.03 -29.50 18.31
CA LEU A 51 11.00 -28.98 19.68
C LEU A 51 12.26 -28.18 20.01
N ASN A 52 13.43 -28.63 19.58
CA ASN A 52 14.68 -27.90 19.75
C ASN A 52 14.69 -26.59 18.94
N ASP A 53 14.12 -26.59 17.73
CA ASP A 53 13.99 -25.36 16.93
C ASP A 53 13.00 -24.38 17.59
N LEU A 54 11.85 -24.83 18.01
CA LEU A 54 10.87 -24.01 18.74
C LEU A 54 11.46 -23.47 20.04
N ALA A 55 12.28 -24.25 20.75
CA ALA A 55 12.99 -23.78 21.95
C ALA A 55 14.03 -22.70 21.62
N ARG A 56 14.85 -22.87 20.59
CA ARG A 56 15.80 -21.86 20.14
C ARG A 56 15.11 -20.56 19.70
N ARG A 57 13.96 -20.67 19.05
CA ARG A 57 13.14 -19.53 18.65
C ARG A 57 12.35 -18.93 19.82
N GLY A 58 12.38 -19.57 21.01
CA GLY A 58 11.73 -19.09 22.22
C GLY A 58 10.21 -19.19 22.21
N PHE A 59 9.67 -20.20 21.58
CA PHE A 59 8.24 -20.56 21.65
C PHE A 59 7.94 -21.51 22.81
N VAL A 60 8.90 -22.36 23.13
CA VAL A 60 8.76 -23.40 24.18
C VAL A 60 9.96 -23.37 25.11
N GLY A 61 9.74 -23.75 26.37
CA GLY A 61 10.80 -24.04 27.32
C GLY A 61 11.10 -25.52 27.42
N VAL A 62 12.30 -25.84 27.86
CA VAL A 62 12.77 -27.21 28.09
C VAL A 62 13.09 -27.40 29.55
N GLU A 63 12.54 -28.43 30.15
CA GLU A 63 12.90 -28.88 31.48
C GLU A 63 13.71 -30.17 31.39
N GLU A 64 14.95 -30.13 31.85
CA GLU A 64 15.84 -31.27 31.81
C GLU A 64 15.33 -32.39 32.70
N GLY A 65 15.37 -33.62 32.19
CA GLY A 65 14.89 -34.82 32.89
C GLY A 65 15.10 -36.08 32.05
N SER A 66 14.74 -37.21 32.60
CA SER A 66 14.78 -38.49 31.88
C SER A 66 13.41 -39.19 31.96
N PRO A 67 12.54 -38.91 30.95
CA PRO A 67 12.69 -38.08 29.75
C PRO A 67 12.59 -36.57 30.01
N ALA A 68 13.17 -35.77 29.11
CA ALA A 68 13.01 -34.31 29.12
C ALA A 68 11.56 -33.93 28.81
N SER A 69 11.10 -32.83 29.42
CA SER A 69 9.76 -32.26 29.19
C SER A 69 9.87 -30.89 28.51
N TYR A 70 8.88 -30.60 27.67
CA TYR A 70 8.72 -29.32 26.99
C TYR A 70 7.46 -28.65 27.53
N TYR A 71 7.53 -27.32 27.70
CA TYR A 71 6.38 -26.55 28.21
C TYR A 71 6.20 -25.27 27.41
N ILE A 72 4.97 -24.78 27.38
CA ILE A 72 4.63 -23.54 26.71
C ILE A 72 5.11 -22.36 27.53
N LEU A 73 5.79 -21.42 26.86
CA LEU A 73 6.05 -20.10 27.40
C LEU A 73 4.77 -19.27 27.32
N ASP A 74 4.69 -18.21 28.12
CA ASP A 74 3.55 -17.29 28.10
C ASP A 74 3.29 -16.80 26.68
N ILE A 75 2.09 -17.06 26.16
CA ILE A 75 1.72 -16.81 24.77
C ILE A 75 1.77 -15.32 24.47
N ASP A 76 1.29 -14.48 25.38
CA ASP A 76 1.26 -13.02 25.17
C ASP A 76 2.69 -12.47 25.10
N VAL A 77 3.57 -12.92 25.98
CA VAL A 77 5.00 -12.54 25.97
C VAL A 77 5.69 -12.98 24.68
N VAL A 78 5.43 -14.19 24.21
CA VAL A 78 6.02 -14.71 22.96
C VAL A 78 5.54 -13.90 21.77
N PHE A 79 4.25 -13.60 21.69
CA PHE A 79 3.67 -12.88 20.55
C PHE A 79 4.04 -11.39 20.54
N ASP A 80 4.12 -10.74 21.71
CA ASP A 80 4.61 -9.36 21.80
C ASP A 80 6.07 -9.27 21.36
N ARG A 81 6.92 -10.19 21.79
CA ARG A 81 8.31 -10.25 21.32
C ARG A 81 8.40 -10.43 19.80
N LEU A 82 7.63 -11.36 19.23
CA LEU A 82 7.59 -11.58 17.79
C LEU A 82 7.18 -10.31 17.03
N LYS A 83 6.15 -9.62 17.52
CA LYS A 83 5.70 -8.36 16.94
C LYS A 83 6.80 -7.31 16.94
N ASP A 84 7.50 -7.15 18.05
CA ASP A 84 8.58 -6.17 18.18
C ASP A 84 9.78 -6.52 17.28
N ASP A 85 10.14 -7.80 17.19
CA ASP A 85 11.20 -8.28 16.30
C ASP A 85 10.84 -8.06 14.82
N TYR A 86 9.58 -8.30 14.42
CA TYR A 86 9.10 -8.01 13.07
C TYR A 86 9.13 -6.53 12.74
N VAL A 87 8.65 -5.68 13.65
CA VAL A 87 8.66 -4.21 13.47
C VAL A 87 10.10 -3.72 13.32
N ARG A 88 11.01 -4.18 14.17
CA ARG A 88 12.43 -3.84 14.10
C ARG A 88 13.04 -4.25 12.77
N SER A 89 12.83 -5.50 12.35
CA SER A 89 13.34 -6.02 11.07
C SER A 89 12.82 -5.25 9.86
N LEU A 90 11.53 -4.86 9.89
CA LEU A 90 10.93 -4.02 8.85
C LEU A 90 11.57 -2.63 8.82
N ASP A 91 11.80 -2.01 9.98
CA ASP A 91 12.41 -0.69 10.06
C ASP A 91 13.87 -0.70 9.59
N GLU A 92 14.66 -1.67 10.03
CA GLU A 92 16.06 -1.87 9.60
C GLU A 92 16.14 -2.10 8.09
N THR A 93 15.29 -2.97 7.55
CA THR A 93 15.24 -3.26 6.10
C THR A 93 14.84 -2.03 5.32
N ARG A 94 13.87 -1.26 5.80
CA ARG A 94 13.44 -0.01 5.18
C ARG A 94 14.58 1.01 5.11
N GLU A 95 15.33 1.20 6.20
CA GLU A 95 16.45 2.14 6.22
C GLU A 95 17.61 1.64 5.33
N ALA A 96 17.90 0.35 5.33
CA ALA A 96 18.89 -0.25 4.43
C ALA A 96 18.49 -0.02 2.95
N LEU A 97 17.23 -0.24 2.58
CA LEU A 97 16.74 0.01 1.22
C LEU A 97 16.83 1.50 0.84
N LYS A 98 16.53 2.41 1.76
CA LYS A 98 16.69 3.85 1.52
C LYS A 98 18.16 4.22 1.28
N SER A 99 19.09 3.62 2.01
CA SER A 99 20.53 3.87 1.83
C SER A 99 21.05 3.37 0.48
N LEU A 100 20.44 2.33 -0.09
CA LEU A 100 20.77 1.79 -1.42
C LEU A 100 20.21 2.67 -2.55
N SER A 101 19.29 3.60 -2.27
CA SER A 101 18.74 4.47 -3.30
C SER A 101 19.79 5.46 -3.80
N VAL A 102 20.64 5.00 -4.73
CA VAL A 102 21.41 5.86 -5.61
C VAL A 102 20.40 6.76 -6.32
N LYS A 103 20.58 8.09 -6.29
CA LYS A 103 19.74 9.02 -7.06
C LYS A 103 19.72 8.51 -8.50
N PRO A 104 18.59 7.99 -9.00
CA PRO A 104 18.57 7.50 -10.36
C PRO A 104 18.89 8.69 -11.26
N ARG A 105 19.87 8.53 -12.16
CA ARG A 105 19.99 9.38 -13.34
C ARG A 105 18.83 9.01 -14.27
N LEU A 106 17.61 9.35 -13.84
CA LEU A 106 16.45 9.20 -14.69
C LEU A 106 16.61 10.17 -15.87
N PRO A 107 16.26 9.75 -17.10
CA PRO A 107 16.19 10.67 -18.23
C PRO A 107 15.27 11.84 -17.83
N PRO A 108 15.50 13.06 -18.37
CA PRO A 108 14.83 14.29 -17.94
C PRO A 108 13.29 14.27 -18.09
N VAL A 109 12.75 13.26 -18.74
CA VAL A 109 11.31 13.03 -18.91
C VAL A 109 11.04 11.55 -18.73
N SER A 110 10.48 11.17 -17.58
CA SER A 110 10.12 9.77 -17.32
C SER A 110 8.68 9.68 -16.86
N PHE A 111 7.86 8.97 -17.64
CA PHE A 111 6.55 8.49 -17.21
C PHE A 111 6.65 7.04 -16.76
N PHE A 112 5.98 6.72 -15.68
CA PHE A 112 5.88 5.36 -15.17
C PHE A 112 4.42 4.95 -15.17
N ILE A 113 4.18 3.66 -15.44
CA ILE A 113 2.84 3.09 -15.42
C ILE A 113 2.66 2.19 -14.20
N LEU A 114 1.69 2.52 -13.35
CA LEU A 114 1.23 1.66 -12.27
C LEU A 114 0.05 0.83 -12.76
N ARG A 115 0.14 -0.49 -12.60
CA ARG A 115 -0.92 -1.44 -13.00
C ARG A 115 -1.56 -2.17 -11.83
N SER A 116 -0.98 -2.07 -10.65
CA SER A 116 -1.55 -2.65 -9.43
C SER A 116 -2.47 -1.65 -8.75
N GLY A 117 -3.70 -2.05 -8.43
CA GLY A 117 -4.64 -1.23 -7.68
C GLY A 117 -4.06 -0.74 -6.36
N TRP A 118 -3.35 -1.61 -5.63
CA TRP A 118 -2.66 -1.25 -4.39
C TRP A 118 -1.59 -0.16 -4.60
N ALA A 119 -0.77 -0.27 -5.66
CA ALA A 119 0.26 0.72 -5.97
C ALA A 119 -0.35 2.08 -6.33
N ILE A 120 -1.47 2.09 -7.09
CA ILE A 120 -2.22 3.30 -7.43
C ILE A 120 -2.76 3.97 -6.17
N GLU A 121 -3.42 3.23 -5.27
CA GLU A 121 -3.97 3.74 -4.01
C GLU A 121 -2.89 4.33 -3.10
N ASN A 122 -1.75 3.64 -2.98
CA ASN A 122 -0.62 4.14 -2.20
C ASN A 122 -0.02 5.40 -2.80
N HIS A 123 0.07 5.49 -4.14
CA HIS A 123 0.60 6.67 -4.80
C HIS A 123 -0.33 7.87 -4.62
N ILE A 124 -1.66 7.71 -4.80
CA ILE A 124 -2.67 8.73 -4.53
C ILE A 124 -2.54 9.24 -3.08
N SER A 125 -2.52 8.31 -2.12
CA SER A 125 -2.39 8.65 -0.69
C SER A 125 -1.08 9.40 -0.40
N SER A 126 0.01 9.03 -1.07
CA SER A 126 1.30 9.69 -0.95
C SER A 126 1.26 11.11 -1.51
N LEU A 127 0.64 11.33 -2.69
CA LEU A 127 0.47 12.66 -3.28
C LEU A 127 -0.32 13.59 -2.34
N PHE A 128 -1.46 13.14 -1.82
CA PHE A 128 -2.29 13.93 -0.91
C PHE A 128 -1.58 14.28 0.40
N ARG A 129 -0.67 13.42 0.90
CA ARG A 129 0.13 13.71 2.10
C ARG A 129 1.29 14.65 1.83
N ARG A 130 1.87 14.62 0.62
CA ARG A 130 3.08 15.38 0.29
C ARG A 130 2.81 16.80 -0.23
N VAL A 131 1.60 17.09 -0.70
CA VAL A 131 1.25 18.39 -1.26
C VAL A 131 1.53 19.51 -0.25
N LYS A 132 2.15 20.61 -0.74
CA LYS A 132 2.56 21.73 0.13
C LYS A 132 1.96 23.06 -0.29
N LYS A 133 1.72 23.31 -1.58
CA LYS A 133 1.31 24.61 -2.11
C LYS A 133 -0.03 24.55 -2.83
N SER A 134 -0.11 23.74 -3.86
CA SER A 134 -1.27 23.74 -4.74
C SER A 134 -1.53 22.39 -5.37
N MET A 135 -2.80 22.10 -5.61
CA MET A 135 -3.26 20.87 -6.26
C MET A 135 -4.37 21.19 -7.25
N VAL A 136 -4.24 20.67 -8.46
CA VAL A 136 -5.29 20.68 -9.47
C VAL A 136 -5.75 19.25 -9.69
N ILE A 137 -7.04 19.01 -9.55
CA ILE A 137 -7.69 17.71 -9.83
C ILE A 137 -8.62 17.91 -11.02
N LEU A 138 -8.25 17.37 -12.18
CA LEU A 138 -9.13 17.26 -13.34
C LEU A 138 -9.95 15.99 -13.16
N CYS A 139 -11.22 16.12 -12.81
CA CYS A 139 -12.05 14.97 -12.45
C CYS A 139 -13.08 14.68 -13.56
N TYR A 140 -13.02 13.46 -14.06
CA TYR A 140 -13.91 12.97 -15.13
C TYR A 140 -15.01 12.05 -14.58
N ASN A 141 -14.79 11.47 -13.38
CA ASN A 141 -15.75 10.59 -12.72
C ASN A 141 -16.01 11.07 -11.29
N PRO A 142 -17.26 11.45 -10.94
CA PRO A 142 -17.61 11.89 -9.59
C PRO A 142 -17.28 10.91 -8.47
N ASP A 143 -17.29 9.60 -8.76
CA ASP A 143 -16.99 8.56 -7.77
C ASP A 143 -15.56 8.63 -7.24
N PHE A 144 -14.62 9.17 -8.03
CA PHE A 144 -13.29 9.46 -7.56
C PHE A 144 -13.31 10.45 -6.39
N LEU A 145 -13.98 11.58 -6.55
CA LEU A 145 -14.07 12.59 -5.48
C LEU A 145 -14.84 12.09 -4.27
N ARG A 146 -15.91 11.29 -4.46
CA ARG A 146 -16.65 10.67 -3.36
C ARG A 146 -15.77 9.74 -2.55
N LYS A 147 -15.02 8.88 -3.23
CA LYS A 147 -14.10 7.92 -2.62
C LYS A 147 -13.02 8.59 -1.77
N TYR A 148 -12.42 9.68 -2.27
CA TYR A 148 -11.31 10.35 -1.60
C TYR A 148 -11.72 11.63 -0.85
N TYR A 149 -13.02 11.90 -0.71
CA TYR A 149 -13.54 13.12 -0.11
C TYR A 149 -12.96 13.44 1.27
N THR A 150 -12.89 12.44 2.15
CA THR A 150 -12.37 12.57 3.52
C THR A 150 -10.90 12.98 3.58
N ILE A 151 -10.12 12.65 2.55
CA ILE A 151 -8.70 12.99 2.44
C ILE A 151 -8.52 14.35 1.74
N ILE A 152 -9.33 14.64 0.71
CA ILE A 152 -9.24 15.88 -0.08
C ILE A 152 -9.81 17.08 0.69
N LYS A 153 -10.94 16.93 1.37
CA LYS A 153 -11.63 18.04 2.05
C LYS A 153 -10.75 18.82 3.04
N PRO A 154 -9.92 18.19 3.89
CA PRO A 154 -9.01 18.92 4.77
C PRO A 154 -7.92 19.72 4.04
N LEU A 155 -7.59 19.36 2.79
CA LEU A 155 -6.56 20.07 2.01
C LEU A 155 -7.02 21.46 1.59
N GLU A 156 -8.30 21.68 1.37
CA GLU A 156 -8.89 22.99 1.01
C GLU A 156 -8.46 24.13 1.95
N ARG A 157 -8.16 23.81 3.21
CA ARG A 157 -7.73 24.78 4.23
C ARG A 157 -6.21 24.96 4.30
N LYS A 158 -5.45 24.13 3.61
CA LYS A 158 -4.00 24.05 3.74
C LYS A 158 -3.25 24.46 2.48
N ILE A 159 -3.89 24.32 1.32
CA ILE A 159 -3.28 24.53 0.00
C ILE A 159 -4.29 25.20 -0.93
N ASP A 160 -3.82 25.71 -2.04
CA ASP A 160 -4.67 26.16 -3.15
C ASP A 160 -5.18 24.93 -3.90
N LEU A 161 -6.43 24.57 -3.62
CA LEU A 161 -7.08 23.39 -4.21
C LEU A 161 -8.05 23.80 -5.32
N TYR A 162 -7.85 23.22 -6.51
CA TYR A 162 -8.71 23.42 -7.67
C TYR A 162 -9.24 22.07 -8.16
N VAL A 163 -10.55 21.90 -8.07
CA VAL A 163 -11.22 20.70 -8.62
C VAL A 163 -11.92 21.12 -9.90
N VAL A 164 -11.41 20.68 -11.04
CA VAL A 164 -11.91 21.07 -12.36
C VAL A 164 -12.72 19.93 -12.94
N VAL A 165 -13.94 20.21 -13.33
CA VAL A 165 -14.88 19.23 -13.86
C VAL A 165 -15.47 19.71 -15.18
N ARG A 166 -16.05 18.80 -15.95
CA ARG A 166 -16.70 19.13 -17.22
C ARG A 166 -18.08 19.78 -17.04
N ARG A 167 -18.90 19.24 -16.10
CA ARG A 167 -20.24 19.72 -15.76
C ARG A 167 -20.40 19.75 -14.26
N ARG A 168 -20.68 20.88 -13.73
CA ARG A 168 -20.78 21.08 -12.28
C ARG A 168 -22.00 20.35 -11.66
N GLU A 169 -23.06 20.15 -12.42
CA GLU A 169 -24.29 19.51 -11.97
C GLU A 169 -24.05 18.06 -11.52
N GLU A 170 -23.11 17.35 -12.16
CA GLU A 170 -22.78 15.96 -11.84
C GLU A 170 -22.09 15.79 -10.47
N TYR A 171 -21.66 16.91 -9.87
CA TYR A 171 -20.91 17.00 -8.61
C TYR A 171 -21.65 17.81 -7.53
N ALA A 172 -22.96 18.00 -7.67
CA ALA A 172 -23.77 18.85 -6.78
C ALA A 172 -23.77 18.40 -5.31
N ASP A 173 -23.54 17.10 -5.07
CA ASP A 173 -23.45 16.49 -3.74
C ASP A 173 -22.07 16.68 -3.07
N ILE A 174 -21.07 17.17 -3.82
CA ILE A 174 -19.66 17.25 -3.38
C ILE A 174 -19.32 18.68 -2.96
N ARG A 175 -19.00 18.88 -1.69
CA ARG A 175 -18.66 20.21 -1.12
C ARG A 175 -17.15 20.47 -1.18
N LEU A 176 -16.62 20.65 -2.40
CA LEU A 176 -15.23 21.05 -2.70
C LEU A 176 -15.23 22.32 -3.55
N PRO A 177 -14.09 23.01 -3.71
CA PRO A 177 -13.97 24.15 -4.63
C PRO A 177 -13.98 23.65 -6.08
N ILE A 178 -15.18 23.47 -6.62
CA ILE A 178 -15.40 22.94 -7.98
C ILE A 178 -15.49 24.08 -8.97
N TYR A 179 -14.68 23.99 -10.02
CA TYR A 179 -14.62 24.85 -11.17
C TYR A 179 -15.08 24.10 -12.41
N GLU A 180 -15.91 24.73 -13.22
CA GLU A 180 -16.30 24.16 -14.50
C GLU A 180 -15.27 24.55 -15.56
N ALA A 181 -14.77 23.56 -16.31
CA ALA A 181 -13.81 23.78 -17.37
C ALA A 181 -14.40 24.63 -18.50
N ARG A 182 -13.64 25.61 -19.00
CA ARG A 182 -14.00 26.47 -20.14
C ARG A 182 -12.82 26.63 -21.10
N GLY A 183 -13.13 26.92 -22.38
CA GLY A 183 -12.12 27.22 -23.39
C GLY A 183 -11.05 26.14 -23.51
N THR A 184 -9.78 26.55 -23.49
CA THR A 184 -8.61 25.65 -23.63
C THR A 184 -8.54 24.53 -22.60
N VAL A 185 -9.12 24.74 -21.41
CA VAL A 185 -9.16 23.66 -20.38
C VAL A 185 -10.09 22.55 -20.81
N ILE A 186 -11.21 22.84 -21.49
CA ILE A 186 -12.06 21.80 -22.09
C ILE A 186 -11.29 21.05 -23.18
N GLU A 187 -10.54 21.76 -24.03
CA GLU A 187 -9.73 21.11 -25.08
C GLU A 187 -8.68 20.17 -24.48
N LEU A 188 -8.05 20.54 -23.35
CA LEU A 188 -7.14 19.66 -22.61
C LEU A 188 -7.85 18.44 -22.06
N LEU A 189 -9.08 18.59 -21.54
CA LEU A 189 -9.89 17.50 -21.02
C LEU A 189 -10.41 16.58 -22.16
N GLU A 190 -10.63 17.13 -23.35
CA GLU A 190 -11.18 16.44 -24.52
C GLU A 190 -10.11 16.01 -25.54
N ALA A 191 -8.86 16.44 -25.35
CA ALA A 191 -7.77 16.16 -26.28
C ALA A 191 -7.66 14.66 -26.57
N ARG A 192 -7.94 14.30 -27.83
CA ARG A 192 -7.73 12.95 -28.32
C ARG A 192 -6.23 12.79 -28.57
N PRO A 193 -5.56 11.81 -27.97
CA PRO A 193 -4.17 11.56 -28.28
C PRO A 193 -4.02 11.20 -29.77
N VAL A 194 -3.01 11.74 -30.39
CA VAL A 194 -2.58 11.31 -31.72
C VAL A 194 -2.05 9.87 -31.56
N ASN A 195 -2.58 8.93 -32.31
CA ASN A 195 -2.21 7.52 -32.28
C ASN A 195 -0.68 7.34 -32.26
N GLY A 196 -0.19 6.57 -31.27
CA GLY A 196 1.23 6.26 -31.12
C GLY A 196 2.07 7.31 -30.41
N SER A 197 1.48 8.36 -29.82
CA SER A 197 2.21 9.36 -29.04
C SER A 197 2.28 9.00 -27.55
N VAL A 198 3.30 9.51 -26.86
CA VAL A 198 3.43 9.43 -25.39
C VAL A 198 2.19 9.99 -24.67
N MET A 199 1.39 10.83 -25.37
CA MET A 199 0.13 11.38 -24.91
C MET A 199 -1.02 10.37 -24.81
N GLU A 200 -0.90 9.21 -25.43
CA GLU A 200 -1.90 8.13 -25.33
C GLU A 200 -2.00 7.58 -23.88
N GLY A 201 -0.87 7.56 -23.15
CA GLY A 201 -0.81 7.23 -21.73
C GLY A 201 -1.33 8.32 -20.78
N LEU A 202 -1.53 9.55 -21.27
CA LEU A 202 -2.05 10.67 -20.47
C LEU A 202 -3.58 10.75 -20.49
N ARG A 203 -4.25 9.90 -21.29
CA ARG A 203 -5.71 9.85 -21.30
C ARG A 203 -6.22 9.35 -19.96
N SER A 204 -6.97 10.19 -19.29
CA SER A 204 -7.65 9.84 -18.05
C SER A 204 -9.15 9.80 -18.27
N ASP A 205 -9.80 8.76 -17.82
CA ASP A 205 -11.25 8.64 -17.76
C ASP A 205 -11.77 8.68 -16.31
N GLU A 206 -10.87 8.65 -15.33
CA GLU A 206 -11.19 8.75 -13.91
C GLU A 206 -10.77 10.12 -13.35
N CYS A 207 -9.49 10.42 -13.34
CA CYS A 207 -8.97 11.73 -12.94
C CYS A 207 -7.52 11.95 -13.39
N ALA A 208 -7.11 13.22 -13.49
CA ALA A 208 -5.72 13.63 -13.55
C ALA A 208 -5.42 14.61 -12.43
N ILE A 209 -4.29 14.45 -11.76
CA ILE A 209 -3.88 15.24 -10.59
C ILE A 209 -2.52 15.85 -10.86
N LEU A 210 -2.42 17.16 -10.67
CA LEU A 210 -1.16 17.92 -10.73
C LEU A 210 -0.88 18.50 -9.33
N VAL A 211 0.33 18.32 -8.83
CA VAL A 211 0.70 18.71 -7.46
C VAL A 211 1.96 19.55 -7.48
N ASP A 212 1.89 20.74 -6.89
CA ASP A 212 3.01 21.67 -6.66
C ASP A 212 3.79 22.03 -7.94
N GLY A 213 3.21 21.84 -9.14
CA GLY A 213 3.88 22.01 -10.43
C GLY A 213 5.00 20.99 -10.71
N ARG A 214 5.04 19.90 -9.98
CA ARG A 214 6.11 18.90 -10.02
C ARG A 214 5.63 17.48 -10.29
N ASP A 215 4.58 17.06 -9.61
CA ASP A 215 4.08 15.69 -9.67
C ASP A 215 2.79 15.64 -10.49
N PHE A 216 2.66 14.57 -11.27
CA PHE A 216 1.52 14.29 -12.13
C PHE A 216 1.07 12.86 -11.93
N LEU A 217 -0.25 12.67 -11.91
CA LEU A 217 -0.90 11.35 -11.90
C LEU A 217 -2.12 11.42 -12.81
N ALA A 218 -2.23 10.51 -13.77
CA ALA A 218 -3.46 10.30 -14.54
C ALA A 218 -3.94 8.88 -14.36
N ILE A 219 -5.23 8.69 -14.05
CA ILE A 219 -5.82 7.37 -13.81
C ILE A 219 -6.86 7.08 -14.89
N THR A 220 -6.77 5.89 -15.45
CA THR A 220 -7.73 5.39 -16.43
C THR A 220 -8.16 3.96 -16.11
N THR A 221 -9.40 3.62 -16.50
CA THR A 221 -10.02 2.31 -16.26
C THR A 221 -10.28 1.57 -17.59
N ALA A 222 -9.68 2.01 -18.71
CA ALA A 222 -9.95 1.44 -20.04
C ALA A 222 -9.40 0.01 -20.22
N GLY A 223 -10.20 -0.87 -20.79
CA GLY A 223 -9.83 -2.19 -21.36
C GLY A 223 -9.30 -3.22 -20.37
N SER A 224 -8.02 -3.18 -20.05
CA SER A 224 -7.33 -4.21 -19.25
C SER A 224 -7.38 -4.01 -17.73
N GLY A 225 -8.19 -3.06 -17.25
CA GLY A 225 -8.30 -2.72 -15.83
C GLY A 225 -7.79 -1.31 -15.50
N ARG A 226 -7.83 -0.97 -14.22
CA ARG A 226 -7.40 0.34 -13.71
C ARG A 226 -5.88 0.45 -13.74
N HIS A 227 -5.35 1.47 -14.40
CA HIS A 227 -3.93 1.79 -14.40
C HIS A 227 -3.70 3.29 -14.24
N ALA A 228 -2.50 3.67 -13.84
CA ALA A 228 -2.14 5.07 -13.68
C ALA A 228 -0.80 5.38 -14.33
N VAL A 229 -0.72 6.54 -14.97
CA VAL A 229 0.52 7.14 -15.46
C VAL A 229 0.97 8.18 -14.45
N ILE A 230 2.22 8.09 -14.02
CA ILE A 230 2.84 9.04 -13.10
C ILE A 230 4.05 9.71 -13.72
N GLY A 231 4.28 10.95 -13.36
CA GLY A 231 5.47 11.72 -13.75
C GLY A 231 5.88 12.68 -12.65
N SER A 232 7.16 12.97 -12.55
CA SER A 232 7.68 13.91 -11.55
C SER A 232 8.78 14.81 -12.13
N ASP A 233 8.88 16.02 -11.58
CA ASP A 233 9.92 17.01 -11.91
C ASP A 233 10.00 17.41 -13.40
N MET A 234 8.87 17.40 -14.11
CA MET A 234 8.79 17.77 -15.51
C MET A 234 8.39 19.24 -15.67
N PRO A 235 9.11 20.04 -16.45
CA PRO A 235 8.74 21.43 -16.74
C PRO A 235 7.32 21.60 -17.30
N LEU A 236 6.87 20.61 -18.09
CA LEU A 236 5.53 20.56 -18.65
C LEU A 236 4.44 20.53 -17.57
N ILE A 237 4.66 19.83 -16.45
CA ILE A 237 3.67 19.74 -15.36
C ILE A 237 3.45 21.14 -14.75
N ASN A 238 4.54 21.89 -14.51
CA ASN A 238 4.46 23.25 -13.99
C ASN A 238 3.73 24.18 -14.96
N TYR A 239 4.03 24.09 -16.25
CA TYR A 239 3.37 24.87 -17.28
C TYR A 239 1.87 24.57 -17.36
N LEU A 240 1.49 23.29 -17.39
CA LEU A 240 0.10 22.86 -17.44
C LEU A 240 -0.66 23.33 -16.19
N GLN A 241 -0.10 23.14 -14.99
CA GLN A 241 -0.76 23.54 -13.76
C GLN A 241 -0.99 25.05 -13.72
N LYS A 242 -0.01 25.87 -14.07
CA LYS A 242 -0.14 27.33 -14.15
C LYS A 242 -1.19 27.75 -15.17
N THR A 243 -1.14 27.21 -16.37
CA THR A 243 -2.09 27.54 -17.44
C THR A 243 -3.53 27.22 -17.02
N ILE A 244 -3.76 26.09 -16.37
CA ILE A 244 -5.10 25.72 -15.86
C ILE A 244 -5.56 26.73 -14.81
N VAL A 245 -4.72 27.05 -13.82
CA VAL A 245 -5.08 27.96 -12.72
C VAL A 245 -5.34 29.37 -13.22
N GLU A 246 -4.51 29.90 -14.12
CA GLU A 246 -4.68 31.22 -14.73
C GLU A 246 -6.02 31.33 -15.46
N ARG A 247 -6.37 30.31 -16.25
CA ARG A 247 -7.64 30.28 -17.00
C ARG A 247 -8.87 30.14 -16.12
N LEU A 248 -8.72 29.54 -14.92
CA LEU A 248 -9.83 29.49 -13.94
C LEU A 248 -10.05 30.83 -13.24
N GLY A 249 -9.03 31.68 -13.13
CA GLY A 249 -9.12 33.01 -12.53
C GLY A 249 -9.67 34.10 -13.46
N GLU A 250 -9.72 33.83 -14.77
CA GLU A 250 -10.29 34.75 -15.77
C GLU A 250 -11.83 34.59 -15.96
N ALA A 251 -12.47 33.73 -15.20
CA ALA A 251 -13.90 33.39 -15.28
C ALA A 251 -14.63 33.86 -14.04
#